data_3606a6e11427dcd3ebcb5ceefe9775f1
#
_entry.id   3606a6e11427dcd3ebcb5ceefe9775f1
#
_cell.length_a   1.000
_cell.length_b   1.000
_cell.length_c   1.000
_cell.angle_alpha   90.00
_cell.angle_beta   90.00
_cell.angle_gamma   90.00
#
_symmetry.space_group_name_H-M   'P 1'
#
loop_
_entity.id
_entity.type
_entity.pdbx_description
1 polymer ?
#
loop_
_entity_poly.entity_id
_entity_poly.type
_entity_poly.pdbx_seq_one_letter_code
_entity_poly.pdbx_strand_id
1 'polypeptide(L)'
;MPLPATPSDPTRAALDLLIAGGAHIFLTGRAGTGKTTLLRRFLEQAGTRAAVVAPTGVAAMNAGGQTIHSFFRLPPRLIEPQDVKRLRHARVLKEIETLVIDEISMVRADMMAAIDRSLRLHRDSSEPFGGVRMLVVGDLAQLPPVVDGQIAQYLDELYGGPFFFNAPGFRDAGFLRVELDTVFRQSDPDFIDILAAVREGDVGKREAALLNQCVTQATGFDASASHVVLTPTNQAAHDINTARLAALPGDVSAYSSKTEGQFDARLFPTEDPLILKPGARVMMIRNDPSGRWVNGTMGMVAELEKDAVRVQVGEDVHRVEPAAWERYSYNYDAAKKSIDKSVVGAFKQLPLRLAWAMTVHKSQGLTLDKVYIDFSRGMFAHGQAYVALSRARALDGLKLSRPLRPRDLVIDPRINDVGAYCHDTRV
;
A
#
# COMPACT_ATOMS: atom_id res chain seq x y z
N MET A 1 16.19 -45.75 -9.04
CA MET A 1 15.19 -45.01 -8.23
C MET A 1 15.33 -43.54 -8.61
N PRO A 2 14.35 -42.89 -9.15
CA PRO A 2 14.41 -41.42 -9.35
C PRO A 2 14.28 -40.78 -7.98
N LEU A 3 15.12 -39.78 -7.74
CA LEU A 3 15.07 -38.89 -6.55
C LEU A 3 13.68 -38.24 -6.48
N PRO A 4 13.10 -38.11 -5.26
CA PRO A 4 11.83 -37.41 -5.11
C PRO A 4 12.02 -35.96 -5.56
N ALA A 5 11.10 -35.46 -6.40
CA ALA A 5 11.06 -34.08 -6.82
C ALA A 5 11.02 -33.18 -5.57
N THR A 6 11.98 -32.27 -5.48
CA THR A 6 11.98 -31.19 -4.47
C THR A 6 10.63 -30.49 -4.57
N PRO A 7 9.92 -30.21 -3.44
CA PRO A 7 8.69 -29.45 -3.49
C PRO A 7 8.97 -28.13 -4.22
N SER A 8 8.19 -27.83 -5.25
CA SER A 8 8.31 -26.58 -5.98
C SER A 8 8.12 -25.43 -5.00
N ASP A 9 9.08 -24.50 -4.92
CA ASP A 9 8.95 -23.26 -4.16
C ASP A 9 7.67 -22.54 -4.66
N PRO A 10 6.61 -22.37 -3.84
CA PRO A 10 5.35 -21.75 -4.27
C PRO A 10 5.56 -20.36 -4.87
N THR A 11 6.56 -19.61 -4.37
CA THR A 11 6.92 -18.29 -4.88
C THR A 11 7.46 -18.39 -6.31
N ARG A 12 8.23 -19.44 -6.62
CA ARG A 12 8.76 -19.69 -7.96
C ARG A 12 7.68 -20.10 -8.93
N ALA A 13 6.80 -21.01 -8.52
CA ALA A 13 5.67 -21.43 -9.34
C ALA A 13 4.72 -20.27 -9.67
N ALA A 14 4.46 -19.38 -8.69
CA ALA A 14 3.71 -18.14 -8.92
C ALA A 14 4.42 -17.23 -9.92
N LEU A 15 5.75 -17.05 -9.81
CA LEU A 15 6.53 -16.24 -10.75
C LEU A 15 6.49 -16.82 -12.16
N ASP A 16 6.67 -18.11 -12.30
CA ASP A 16 6.61 -18.81 -13.60
C ASP A 16 5.24 -18.62 -14.27
N LEU A 17 4.14 -18.68 -13.50
CA LEU A 17 2.80 -18.39 -13.99
C LEU A 17 2.64 -16.92 -14.44
N LEU A 18 3.21 -15.98 -13.68
CA LEU A 18 3.21 -14.57 -14.06
C LEU A 18 3.97 -14.33 -15.37
N ILE A 19 5.09 -15.03 -15.56
CA ILE A 19 5.95 -14.90 -16.76
C ILE A 19 5.35 -15.61 -17.98
N ALA A 20 4.70 -16.77 -17.79
CA ALA A 20 4.12 -17.56 -18.89
C ALA A 20 3.13 -16.78 -19.77
N GLY A 21 2.51 -15.74 -19.22
CA GLY A 21 1.63 -14.85 -19.98
C GLY A 21 0.24 -15.43 -20.24
N GLY A 22 -0.54 -14.75 -21.09
CA GLY A 22 -1.84 -15.19 -21.61
C GLY A 22 -3.03 -14.83 -20.74
N ALA A 23 -3.09 -15.20 -19.47
CA ALA A 23 -4.22 -14.94 -18.59
C ALA A 23 -4.14 -13.61 -17.84
N HIS A 24 -5.30 -13.01 -17.51
CA HIS A 24 -5.40 -11.99 -16.49
C HIS A 24 -5.20 -12.63 -15.12
N ILE A 25 -4.43 -11.99 -14.22
CA ILE A 25 -4.10 -12.58 -12.92
C ILE A 25 -4.51 -11.63 -11.79
N PHE A 26 -5.19 -12.17 -10.80
CA PHE A 26 -5.38 -11.56 -9.49
C PHE A 26 -4.45 -12.23 -8.48
N LEU A 27 -3.30 -11.59 -8.21
CA LEU A 27 -2.34 -12.04 -7.21
C LEU A 27 -2.77 -11.53 -5.84
N THR A 28 -3.15 -12.43 -4.97
CA THR A 28 -3.60 -12.12 -3.61
C THR A 28 -2.80 -12.88 -2.55
N GLY A 29 -3.12 -12.68 -1.29
CA GLY A 29 -2.51 -13.37 -0.16
C GLY A 29 -2.45 -12.45 1.07
N ARG A 30 -2.21 -13.03 2.22
CA ARG A 30 -2.16 -12.34 3.52
C ARG A 30 -1.11 -11.23 3.55
N ALA A 31 -1.20 -10.35 4.54
CA ALA A 31 -0.14 -9.37 4.80
C ALA A 31 1.19 -10.11 5.06
N GLY A 32 2.28 -9.66 4.43
CA GLY A 32 3.60 -10.26 4.64
C GLY A 32 3.92 -11.50 3.80
N THR A 33 3.09 -11.88 2.82
CA THR A 33 3.34 -13.04 1.93
C THR A 33 4.27 -12.74 0.74
N GLY A 34 4.87 -11.55 0.67
CA GLY A 34 5.87 -11.25 -0.35
C GLY A 34 5.32 -10.81 -1.71
N LYS A 35 4.03 -10.44 -1.83
CA LYS A 35 3.41 -9.96 -3.09
C LYS A 35 4.24 -8.91 -3.82
N THR A 36 4.67 -7.86 -3.11
CA THR A 36 5.49 -6.78 -3.69
C THR A 36 6.88 -7.27 -4.14
N THR A 37 7.45 -8.23 -3.44
CA THR A 37 8.74 -8.85 -3.82
C THR A 37 8.59 -9.67 -5.09
N LEU A 38 7.52 -10.46 -5.18
CA LEU A 38 7.18 -11.25 -6.36
C LEU A 38 6.92 -10.34 -7.57
N LEU A 39 6.18 -9.24 -7.35
CA LEU A 39 5.91 -8.25 -8.38
C LEU A 39 7.22 -7.63 -8.92
N ARG A 40 8.16 -7.27 -8.06
CA ARG A 40 9.48 -6.74 -8.50
C ARG A 40 10.23 -7.74 -9.37
N ARG A 41 10.31 -9.00 -8.93
CA ARG A 41 10.95 -10.08 -9.71
C ARG A 41 10.27 -10.30 -11.06
N PHE A 42 8.94 -10.22 -11.10
CA PHE A 42 8.19 -10.27 -12.36
C PHE A 42 8.57 -9.10 -13.26
N LEU A 43 8.61 -7.86 -12.75
CA LEU A 43 8.92 -6.67 -13.56
C LEU A 43 10.35 -6.67 -14.11
N GLU A 44 11.31 -7.27 -13.40
CA GLU A 44 12.69 -7.46 -13.88
C GLU A 44 12.76 -8.40 -15.10
N GLN A 45 11.79 -9.30 -15.23
CA GLN A 45 11.70 -10.30 -16.30
C GLN A 45 10.57 -10.00 -17.30
N ALA A 46 9.66 -9.09 -16.95
CA ALA A 46 8.59 -8.67 -17.84
C ALA A 46 9.16 -7.96 -19.08
N GLY A 47 8.52 -8.17 -20.20
CA GLY A 47 8.88 -7.49 -21.43
C GLY A 47 8.78 -5.95 -21.32
N THR A 48 9.37 -5.25 -22.26
CA THR A 48 9.46 -3.78 -22.31
C THR A 48 8.12 -3.06 -22.52
N ARG A 49 7.00 -3.79 -22.59
CA ARG A 49 5.64 -3.25 -22.79
C ARG A 49 4.73 -3.42 -21.59
N ALA A 50 5.32 -3.38 -20.38
CA ALA A 50 4.59 -3.38 -19.14
C ALA A 50 4.56 -1.98 -18.51
N ALA A 51 3.44 -1.63 -17.85
CA ALA A 51 3.35 -0.44 -17.01
C ALA A 51 2.78 -0.79 -15.64
N VAL A 52 3.21 -0.06 -14.61
CA VAL A 52 2.75 -0.23 -13.22
C VAL A 52 1.97 1.00 -12.80
N VAL A 53 0.79 0.76 -12.25
CA VAL A 53 -0.05 1.83 -11.68
C VAL A 53 -0.55 1.45 -10.29
N ALA A 54 -0.93 2.44 -9.49
CA ALA A 54 -1.52 2.23 -8.18
C ALA A 54 -2.57 3.31 -7.86
N PRO A 55 -3.49 3.06 -6.91
CA PRO A 55 -4.55 4.02 -6.58
C PRO A 55 -4.03 5.27 -5.88
N THR A 56 -2.94 5.19 -5.13
CA THR A 56 -2.38 6.31 -4.35
C THR A 56 -0.97 6.68 -4.82
N GLY A 57 -0.57 7.94 -4.57
CA GLY A 57 0.76 8.42 -4.91
C GLY A 57 1.88 7.64 -4.20
N VAL A 58 1.68 7.31 -2.92
CA VAL A 58 2.65 6.55 -2.13
C VAL A 58 2.81 5.13 -2.68
N ALA A 59 1.70 4.44 -2.94
CA ALA A 59 1.74 3.10 -3.52
C ALA A 59 2.39 3.12 -4.92
N ALA A 60 2.06 4.10 -5.76
CA ALA A 60 2.65 4.26 -7.09
C ALA A 60 4.17 4.46 -7.02
N MET A 61 4.64 5.31 -6.11
CA MET A 61 6.08 5.52 -5.90
C MET A 61 6.79 4.26 -5.39
N ASN A 62 6.18 3.54 -4.46
CA ASN A 62 6.74 2.29 -3.92
C ASN A 62 6.83 1.18 -4.97
N ALA A 63 5.83 1.10 -5.84
CA ALA A 63 5.80 0.17 -6.97
C ALA A 63 6.65 0.64 -8.16
N GLY A 64 7.20 1.85 -8.10
CA GLY A 64 7.98 2.46 -9.18
C GLY A 64 7.14 2.78 -10.42
N GLY A 65 5.88 3.12 -10.24
CA GLY A 65 4.91 3.39 -11.30
C GLY A 65 4.28 4.78 -11.23
N GLN A 66 3.07 4.90 -11.77
CA GLN A 66 2.23 6.10 -11.75
C GLN A 66 0.93 5.86 -10.98
N THR A 67 0.25 6.95 -10.58
CA THR A 67 -1.14 6.79 -10.12
C THR A 67 -2.06 6.50 -11.31
N ILE A 68 -3.11 5.70 -11.08
CA ILE A 68 -4.14 5.39 -12.09
C ILE A 68 -4.70 6.68 -12.69
N HIS A 69 -5.03 7.68 -11.86
CA HIS A 69 -5.52 8.98 -12.32
C HIS A 69 -4.56 9.69 -13.29
N SER A 70 -3.26 9.64 -13.01
CA SER A 70 -2.26 10.26 -13.88
C SER A 70 -2.08 9.50 -15.20
N PHE A 71 -2.03 8.18 -15.15
CA PHE A 71 -1.78 7.33 -16.31
C PHE A 71 -2.93 7.40 -17.32
N PHE A 72 -4.17 7.34 -16.84
CA PHE A 72 -5.38 7.37 -17.66
C PHE A 72 -5.99 8.78 -17.82
N ARG A 73 -5.39 9.82 -17.22
CA ARG A 73 -5.90 11.20 -17.23
C ARG A 73 -7.32 11.32 -16.66
N LEU A 74 -7.61 10.57 -15.61
CA LEU A 74 -8.90 10.55 -14.93
C LEU A 74 -8.97 11.62 -13.84
N PRO A 75 -10.15 12.21 -13.58
CA PRO A 75 -10.31 13.20 -12.52
C PRO A 75 -10.23 12.53 -11.13
N PRO A 76 -9.72 13.23 -10.09
CA PRO A 76 -9.64 12.69 -8.73
C PRO A 76 -10.97 12.82 -7.95
N ARG A 77 -12.05 12.36 -8.53
CA ARG A 77 -13.42 12.34 -8.01
C ARG A 77 -14.11 11.05 -8.43
N LEU A 78 -15.42 10.93 -8.21
CA LEU A 78 -16.21 9.88 -8.84
C LEU A 78 -16.06 9.97 -10.37
N ILE A 79 -15.74 8.83 -10.98
CA ILE A 79 -15.45 8.78 -12.42
C ILE A 79 -16.72 8.33 -13.15
N GLU A 80 -17.22 9.19 -14.00
CA GLU A 80 -18.38 8.88 -14.85
C GLU A 80 -17.91 8.47 -16.26
N PRO A 81 -18.76 7.73 -17.02
CA PRO A 81 -18.41 7.27 -18.36
C PRO A 81 -17.94 8.38 -19.32
N GLN A 82 -18.48 9.60 -19.20
CA GLN A 82 -18.10 10.75 -20.02
C GLN A 82 -16.73 11.36 -19.66
N ASP A 83 -16.15 11.02 -18.51
CA ASP A 83 -14.80 11.44 -18.13
C ASP A 83 -13.73 10.70 -18.93
N VAL A 84 -14.06 9.51 -19.45
CA VAL A 84 -13.16 8.71 -20.30
C VAL A 84 -13.24 9.22 -21.72
N LYS A 85 -12.21 9.96 -22.14
CA LYS A 85 -12.11 10.55 -23.49
C LYS A 85 -10.93 10.00 -24.26
N ARG A 86 -11.03 9.99 -25.59
CA ARG A 86 -9.89 9.65 -26.44
C ARG A 86 -8.78 10.70 -26.29
N LEU A 87 -7.62 10.27 -25.84
CA LEU A 87 -6.45 11.12 -25.61
C LEU A 87 -5.68 11.31 -26.91
N ARG A 88 -5.20 12.55 -27.19
CA ARG A 88 -4.43 12.86 -28.41
C ARG A 88 -3.09 12.12 -28.46
N HIS A 89 -2.45 11.89 -27.32
CA HIS A 89 -1.14 11.24 -27.21
C HIS A 89 -1.26 9.96 -26.37
N ALA A 90 -2.04 8.99 -26.87
CA ALA A 90 -2.35 7.74 -26.19
C ALA A 90 -1.58 6.53 -26.70
N ARG A 91 -0.40 6.75 -27.31
CA ARG A 91 0.36 5.66 -27.91
C ARG A 91 0.72 4.57 -26.90
N VAL A 92 1.03 4.94 -25.65
CA VAL A 92 1.26 3.99 -24.56
C VAL A 92 0.06 3.06 -24.37
N LEU A 93 -1.18 3.61 -24.30
CA LEU A 93 -2.39 2.82 -24.12
C LEU A 93 -2.69 1.87 -25.29
N LYS A 94 -2.19 2.20 -26.49
CA LYS A 94 -2.32 1.34 -27.68
C LYS A 94 -1.32 0.20 -27.67
N GLU A 95 -0.11 0.45 -27.20
CA GLU A 95 1.03 -0.45 -27.33
C GLU A 95 1.33 -1.26 -26.07
N ILE A 96 0.72 -0.93 -24.93
CA ILE A 96 0.91 -1.66 -23.68
C ILE A 96 0.39 -3.10 -23.83
N GLU A 97 1.18 -4.06 -23.36
CA GLU A 97 0.81 -5.49 -23.38
C GLU A 97 0.38 -5.97 -21.99
N THR A 98 1.02 -5.45 -20.95
CA THR A 98 0.68 -5.81 -19.54
C THR A 98 0.49 -4.55 -18.71
N LEU A 99 -0.65 -4.45 -18.04
CA LEU A 99 -0.90 -3.43 -17.02
C LEU A 99 -0.92 -4.08 -15.65
N VAL A 100 -0.02 -3.61 -14.79
CA VAL A 100 0.04 -4.02 -13.38
C VAL A 100 -0.68 -2.97 -12.54
N ILE A 101 -1.59 -3.41 -11.67
CA ILE A 101 -2.26 -2.55 -10.67
C ILE A 101 -1.90 -3.06 -9.28
N ASP A 102 -1.06 -2.33 -8.56
CA ASP A 102 -0.73 -2.65 -7.16
C ASP A 102 -1.75 -2.01 -6.20
N GLU A 103 -1.90 -2.57 -4.99
CA GLU A 103 -2.88 -2.17 -3.98
C GLU A 103 -4.32 -2.13 -4.52
N ILE A 104 -4.70 -3.17 -5.26
CA ILE A 104 -5.99 -3.27 -5.95
C ILE A 104 -7.19 -3.15 -5.01
N SER A 105 -7.06 -3.55 -3.74
CA SER A 105 -8.13 -3.46 -2.73
C SER A 105 -8.68 -2.03 -2.56
N MET A 106 -7.88 -1.01 -2.85
CA MET A 106 -8.27 0.39 -2.76
C MET A 106 -8.85 0.96 -4.06
N VAL A 107 -8.93 0.17 -5.12
CA VAL A 107 -9.47 0.60 -6.42
C VAL A 107 -10.99 0.44 -6.43
N ARG A 108 -11.70 1.55 -6.73
CA ARG A 108 -13.16 1.55 -6.84
C ARG A 108 -13.64 0.93 -8.16
N ALA A 109 -14.91 0.49 -8.15
CA ALA A 109 -15.55 -0.08 -9.34
C ALA A 109 -15.59 0.91 -10.52
N ASP A 110 -15.90 2.19 -10.28
CA ASP A 110 -15.92 3.24 -11.31
C ASP A 110 -14.52 3.45 -11.93
N MET A 111 -13.48 3.39 -11.12
CA MET A 111 -12.10 3.51 -11.58
C MET A 111 -11.69 2.29 -12.44
N MET A 112 -12.04 1.08 -12.02
CA MET A 112 -11.75 -0.12 -12.81
C MET A 112 -12.54 -0.13 -14.12
N ALA A 113 -13.82 0.29 -14.10
CA ALA A 113 -14.62 0.46 -15.30
C ALA A 113 -14.05 1.53 -16.25
N ALA A 114 -13.49 2.61 -15.69
CA ALA A 114 -12.83 3.64 -16.49
C ALA A 114 -11.53 3.15 -17.14
N ILE A 115 -10.75 2.31 -16.44
CA ILE A 115 -9.55 1.65 -16.98
C ILE A 115 -9.95 0.78 -18.18
N ASP A 116 -10.92 -0.12 -17.99
CA ASP A 116 -11.43 -0.99 -19.04
C ASP A 116 -11.90 -0.18 -20.27
N ARG A 117 -12.79 0.79 -20.04
CA ARG A 117 -13.32 1.65 -21.08
C ARG A 117 -12.22 2.43 -21.81
N SER A 118 -11.23 2.95 -21.09
CA SER A 118 -10.12 3.70 -21.69
C SER A 118 -9.28 2.81 -22.58
N LEU A 119 -8.94 1.60 -22.15
CA LEU A 119 -8.14 0.65 -22.95
C LEU A 119 -8.92 0.21 -24.20
N ARG A 120 -10.20 -0.17 -24.07
CA ARG A 120 -11.06 -0.50 -25.23
C ARG A 120 -11.13 0.66 -26.23
N LEU A 121 -11.36 1.90 -25.74
CA LEU A 121 -11.48 3.10 -26.58
C LEU A 121 -10.21 3.40 -27.37
N HIS A 122 -9.03 3.27 -26.74
CA HIS A 122 -7.77 3.63 -27.40
C HIS A 122 -7.23 2.53 -28.30
N ARG A 123 -7.62 1.29 -28.08
CA ARG A 123 -7.21 0.11 -28.87
C ARG A 123 -8.23 -0.28 -29.94
N ASP A 124 -9.35 0.42 -29.99
CA ASP A 124 -10.48 0.13 -30.90
C ASP A 124 -10.89 -1.37 -30.81
N SER A 125 -10.95 -1.90 -29.56
CA SER A 125 -11.24 -3.31 -29.27
C SER A 125 -12.43 -3.42 -28.32
N SER A 126 -13.28 -4.43 -28.55
CA SER A 126 -14.39 -4.80 -27.67
C SER A 126 -14.01 -5.81 -26.59
N GLU A 127 -12.79 -6.36 -26.62
CA GLU A 127 -12.31 -7.29 -25.61
C GLU A 127 -12.14 -6.61 -24.26
N PRO A 128 -12.30 -7.33 -23.14
CA PRO A 128 -12.01 -6.81 -21.81
C PRO A 128 -10.63 -6.16 -21.77
N PHE A 129 -10.55 -4.96 -21.20
CA PHE A 129 -9.34 -4.14 -21.12
C PHE A 129 -8.67 -3.89 -22.51
N GLY A 130 -9.43 -3.97 -23.61
CA GLY A 130 -8.89 -3.80 -24.95
C GLY A 130 -7.85 -4.86 -25.34
N GLY A 131 -7.90 -6.04 -24.75
CA GLY A 131 -6.92 -7.12 -24.94
C GLY A 131 -5.58 -6.90 -24.21
N VAL A 132 -5.49 -5.93 -23.29
CA VAL A 132 -4.31 -5.76 -22.43
C VAL A 132 -4.35 -6.79 -21.31
N ARG A 133 -3.27 -7.50 -21.10
CA ARG A 133 -3.13 -8.41 -19.97
C ARG A 133 -3.12 -7.62 -18.65
N MET A 134 -3.98 -8.01 -17.73
CA MET A 134 -4.08 -7.37 -16.41
C MET A 134 -3.43 -8.25 -15.35
N LEU A 135 -2.52 -7.65 -14.57
CA LEU A 135 -1.99 -8.21 -13.34
C LEU A 135 -2.40 -7.31 -12.18
N VAL A 136 -3.39 -7.72 -11.41
CA VAL A 136 -3.86 -6.95 -10.26
C VAL A 136 -3.37 -7.59 -8.96
N VAL A 137 -2.83 -6.78 -8.06
CA VAL A 137 -2.12 -7.27 -6.86
C VAL A 137 -2.72 -6.62 -5.61
N GLY A 138 -3.06 -7.41 -4.60
CA GLY A 138 -3.56 -6.90 -3.31
C GLY A 138 -4.18 -7.94 -2.41
N ASP A 139 -4.72 -7.48 -1.29
CA ASP A 139 -5.39 -8.31 -0.28
C ASP A 139 -6.73 -7.64 0.07
N LEU A 140 -7.83 -8.30 -0.30
CA LEU A 140 -9.19 -7.76 -0.08
C LEU A 140 -9.58 -7.65 1.38
N ALA A 141 -8.91 -8.38 2.28
CA ALA A 141 -9.11 -8.24 3.72
C ALA A 141 -8.40 -7.00 4.31
N GLN A 142 -7.58 -6.29 3.51
CA GLN A 142 -7.00 -5.01 3.90
C GLN A 142 -7.97 -3.86 3.63
N LEU A 143 -7.44 -2.62 3.61
CA LEU A 143 -8.29 -1.43 3.48
C LEU A 143 -9.03 -1.40 2.14
N PRO A 144 -10.35 -1.12 2.17
CA PRO A 144 -11.19 -1.01 0.99
C PRO A 144 -11.00 0.36 0.30
N PRO A 145 -11.64 0.56 -0.85
CA PRO A 145 -11.75 1.89 -1.43
C PRO A 145 -12.39 2.88 -0.46
N VAL A 146 -11.88 4.11 -0.44
CA VAL A 146 -12.50 5.18 0.34
C VAL A 146 -13.71 5.71 -0.43
N VAL A 147 -14.89 5.56 0.16
CA VAL A 147 -16.17 6.04 -0.39
C VAL A 147 -16.96 6.78 0.69
N ASP A 148 -17.55 7.91 0.35
CA ASP A 148 -18.56 8.55 1.18
C ASP A 148 -19.96 7.97 0.90
N GLY A 149 -20.94 8.33 1.74
CA GLY A 149 -22.27 7.73 1.65
C GLY A 149 -22.97 7.92 0.29
N GLN A 150 -22.79 9.06 -0.38
CA GLN A 150 -23.40 9.33 -1.69
C GLN A 150 -22.69 8.55 -2.79
N ILE A 151 -21.36 8.49 -2.74
CA ILE A 151 -20.56 7.70 -3.68
C ILE A 151 -20.86 6.21 -3.49
N ALA A 152 -20.97 5.73 -2.25
CA ALA A 152 -21.31 4.34 -1.97
C ALA A 152 -22.64 3.94 -2.60
N GLN A 153 -23.69 4.75 -2.39
CA GLN A 153 -25.01 4.49 -2.99
C GLN A 153 -24.93 4.45 -4.54
N TYR A 154 -24.25 5.39 -5.16
CA TYR A 154 -24.09 5.42 -6.61
C TYR A 154 -23.36 4.16 -7.13
N LEU A 155 -22.30 3.73 -6.44
CA LEU A 155 -21.55 2.54 -6.84
C LEU A 155 -22.36 1.25 -6.62
N ASP A 156 -23.18 1.20 -5.57
CA ASP A 156 -24.08 0.07 -5.32
C ASP A 156 -25.17 -0.02 -6.42
N GLU A 157 -25.77 1.10 -6.82
CA GLU A 157 -26.80 1.15 -7.87
C GLU A 157 -26.23 0.79 -9.26
N LEU A 158 -25.04 1.30 -9.60
CA LEU A 158 -24.50 1.14 -10.95
C LEU A 158 -23.68 -0.14 -11.14
N TYR A 159 -22.95 -0.56 -10.11
CA TYR A 159 -22.00 -1.67 -10.17
C TYR A 159 -22.33 -2.83 -9.23
N GLY A 160 -23.27 -2.66 -8.31
CA GLY A 160 -23.57 -3.63 -7.25
C GLY A 160 -22.54 -3.64 -6.11
N GLY A 161 -21.71 -2.59 -6.01
CA GLY A 161 -20.73 -2.44 -4.94
C GLY A 161 -19.52 -1.56 -5.31
N PRO A 162 -18.73 -1.19 -4.31
CA PRO A 162 -17.63 -0.25 -4.50
C PRO A 162 -16.32 -0.89 -4.97
N PHE A 163 -16.20 -2.21 -4.95
CA PHE A 163 -14.95 -2.93 -5.18
C PHE A 163 -14.61 -3.05 -6.67
N PHE A 164 -13.32 -3.11 -6.98
CA PHE A 164 -12.82 -3.22 -8.36
C PHE A 164 -13.46 -4.37 -9.15
N PHE A 165 -13.73 -5.49 -8.50
CA PHE A 165 -14.33 -6.67 -9.13
C PHE A 165 -15.84 -6.49 -9.44
N ASN A 166 -16.46 -5.42 -8.95
CA ASN A 166 -17.81 -5.07 -9.33
C ASN A 166 -17.88 -4.44 -10.75
N ALA A 167 -16.76 -3.97 -11.29
CA ALA A 167 -16.69 -3.44 -12.64
C ALA A 167 -16.97 -4.53 -13.71
N PRO A 168 -17.80 -4.26 -14.74
CA PRO A 168 -18.12 -5.24 -15.78
C PRO A 168 -16.89 -5.83 -16.47
N GLY A 169 -15.91 -4.98 -16.84
CA GLY A 169 -14.69 -5.43 -17.51
C GLY A 169 -13.89 -6.45 -16.70
N PHE A 170 -13.90 -6.36 -15.36
CA PHE A 170 -13.26 -7.37 -14.51
C PHE A 170 -14.05 -8.68 -14.50
N ARG A 171 -15.38 -8.60 -14.39
CA ARG A 171 -16.26 -9.78 -14.37
C ARG A 171 -16.17 -10.59 -15.68
N ASP A 172 -16.05 -9.90 -16.81
CA ASP A 172 -16.02 -10.50 -18.14
C ASP A 172 -14.65 -11.06 -18.52
N ALA A 173 -13.57 -10.64 -17.83
CA ALA A 173 -12.20 -10.93 -18.24
C ALA A 173 -11.68 -12.32 -17.85
N GLY A 174 -12.32 -13.01 -16.89
CA GLY A 174 -11.92 -14.36 -16.48
C GLY A 174 -10.55 -14.41 -15.80
N PHE A 175 -10.38 -13.70 -14.68
CA PHE A 175 -9.12 -13.66 -13.94
C PHE A 175 -8.78 -15.01 -13.31
N LEU A 176 -7.49 -15.38 -13.36
CA LEU A 176 -6.94 -16.44 -12.51
C LEU A 176 -6.54 -15.83 -11.16
N ARG A 177 -7.10 -16.36 -10.08
CA ARG A 177 -6.72 -16.00 -8.71
C ARG A 177 -5.56 -16.86 -8.27
N VAL A 178 -4.45 -16.21 -7.94
CA VAL A 178 -3.24 -16.83 -7.38
C VAL A 178 -3.08 -16.33 -5.96
N GLU A 179 -3.18 -17.21 -4.98
CA GLU A 179 -3.05 -16.84 -3.56
C GLU A 179 -1.72 -17.31 -3.00
N LEU A 180 -0.98 -16.38 -2.39
CA LEU A 180 0.27 -16.65 -1.68
C LEU A 180 -0.02 -16.95 -0.21
N ASP A 181 0.31 -18.15 0.25
CA ASP A 181 -0.02 -18.62 1.60
C ASP A 181 1.11 -18.41 2.60
N THR A 182 2.37 -18.44 2.16
CA THR A 182 3.53 -18.37 3.04
C THR A 182 3.75 -16.96 3.58
N VAL A 183 3.68 -16.80 4.90
CA VAL A 183 3.92 -15.52 5.59
C VAL A 183 5.40 -15.41 5.94
N PHE A 184 6.05 -14.32 5.50
CA PHE A 184 7.47 -14.03 5.75
C PHE A 184 7.70 -12.93 6.79
N ARG A 185 6.68 -12.14 7.10
CA ARG A 185 6.78 -10.99 8.01
C ARG A 185 6.79 -11.41 9.47
N GLN A 186 5.95 -12.35 9.84
CA GLN A 186 5.81 -12.91 11.17
C GLN A 186 6.35 -14.32 11.20
N SER A 187 7.03 -14.69 12.28
CA SER A 187 7.54 -16.04 12.51
C SER A 187 6.87 -16.75 13.70
N ASP A 188 6.11 -16.03 14.52
CA ASP A 188 5.38 -16.57 15.66
C ASP A 188 4.05 -17.20 15.18
N PRO A 189 3.87 -18.54 15.34
CA PRO A 189 2.68 -19.23 14.89
C PRO A 189 1.40 -18.71 15.55
N ASP A 190 1.43 -18.43 16.86
CA ASP A 190 0.27 -17.90 17.58
C ASP A 190 -0.16 -16.53 17.02
N PHE A 191 0.80 -15.70 16.65
CA PHE A 191 0.49 -14.40 16.06
C PHE A 191 -0.04 -14.52 14.61
N ILE A 192 0.48 -15.47 13.85
CA ILE A 192 -0.04 -15.77 12.49
C ILE A 192 -1.49 -16.25 12.57
N ASP A 193 -1.82 -17.13 13.54
CA ASP A 193 -3.19 -17.61 13.77
C ASP A 193 -4.13 -16.48 14.19
N ILE A 194 -3.68 -15.59 15.09
CA ILE A 194 -4.43 -14.39 15.47
C ILE A 194 -4.73 -13.51 14.25
N LEU A 195 -3.73 -13.25 13.42
CA LEU A 195 -3.91 -12.43 12.22
C LEU A 195 -4.86 -13.10 11.21
N ALA A 196 -4.84 -14.43 11.10
CA ALA A 196 -5.79 -15.16 10.28
C ALA A 196 -7.22 -15.01 10.81
N ALA A 197 -7.44 -15.21 12.11
CA ALA A 197 -8.73 -15.07 12.76
C ALA A 197 -9.30 -13.64 12.63
N VAL A 198 -8.45 -12.62 12.82
CA VAL A 198 -8.85 -11.20 12.64
C VAL A 198 -9.18 -10.89 11.19
N ARG A 199 -8.42 -11.45 10.23
CA ARG A 199 -8.67 -11.30 8.79
C ARG A 199 -10.03 -11.84 8.37
N GLU A 200 -10.44 -12.95 8.98
CA GLU A 200 -11.72 -13.63 8.72
C GLU A 200 -12.87 -13.08 9.58
N GLY A 201 -12.55 -12.27 10.60
CA GLY A 201 -13.52 -11.72 11.55
C GLY A 201 -14.03 -12.72 12.58
N ASP A 202 -13.39 -13.86 12.70
CA ASP A 202 -13.74 -14.96 13.61
C ASP A 202 -12.63 -15.16 14.66
N VAL A 203 -12.58 -14.25 15.62
CA VAL A 203 -11.61 -14.28 16.72
C VAL A 203 -12.15 -15.14 17.86
N GLY A 204 -11.57 -16.33 18.01
CA GLY A 204 -11.91 -17.27 19.06
C GLY A 204 -11.44 -16.85 20.46
N LYS A 205 -11.80 -17.66 21.47
CA LYS A 205 -11.43 -17.39 22.87
C LYS A 205 -9.91 -17.41 23.09
N ARG A 206 -9.20 -18.30 22.40
CA ARG A 206 -7.73 -18.44 22.50
C ARG A 206 -7.04 -17.18 21.96
N GLU A 207 -7.38 -16.77 20.75
CA GLU A 207 -6.82 -15.60 20.09
C GLU A 207 -7.12 -14.30 20.89
N ALA A 208 -8.37 -14.17 21.37
CA ALA A 208 -8.77 -13.06 22.22
C ALA A 208 -7.99 -13.03 23.56
N ALA A 209 -7.72 -14.19 24.17
CA ALA A 209 -6.94 -14.28 25.41
C ALA A 209 -5.48 -13.85 25.18
N LEU A 210 -4.86 -14.25 24.08
CA LEU A 210 -3.50 -13.83 23.71
C LEU A 210 -3.43 -12.33 23.43
N LEU A 211 -4.38 -11.78 22.66
CA LEU A 211 -4.47 -10.33 22.41
C LEU A 211 -4.71 -9.53 23.70
N ASN A 212 -5.47 -10.06 24.65
CA ASN A 212 -5.72 -9.38 25.92
C ASN A 212 -4.47 -9.26 26.80
N GLN A 213 -3.47 -10.12 26.62
CA GLN A 213 -2.16 -9.97 27.28
C GLN A 213 -1.37 -8.76 26.74
N CYS A 214 -1.68 -8.32 25.52
CA CYS A 214 -1.10 -7.13 24.91
C CYS A 214 -1.77 -5.84 25.39
N VAL A 215 -2.90 -5.91 26.11
CA VAL A 215 -3.60 -4.72 26.62
C VAL A 215 -2.78 -4.10 27.74
N THR A 216 -2.45 -2.82 27.58
CA THR A 216 -1.75 -2.10 28.65
C THR A 216 -2.71 -1.75 29.79
N GLN A 217 -2.33 -2.16 31.02
CA GLN A 217 -3.09 -1.88 32.25
C GLN A 217 -2.45 -0.76 33.07
N ALA A 218 -1.31 -0.25 32.64
CA ALA A 218 -0.57 0.76 33.39
C ALA A 218 -1.27 2.12 33.30
N THR A 219 -1.76 2.62 34.42
CA THR A 219 -2.15 4.02 34.59
C THR A 219 -0.95 4.92 34.28
N GLY A 220 -1.11 5.84 33.30
CA GLY A 220 -0.01 6.71 32.89
C GLY A 220 0.95 6.08 31.85
N PHE A 221 0.62 4.94 31.24
CA PHE A 221 1.41 4.38 30.16
C PHE A 221 1.46 5.34 28.97
N ASP A 222 2.66 5.84 28.71
CA ASP A 222 2.91 6.70 27.56
C ASP A 222 3.30 5.85 26.36
N ALA A 223 2.28 5.46 25.58
CA ALA A 223 2.47 4.66 24.39
C ALA A 223 3.46 5.29 23.41
N SER A 224 3.35 6.60 23.22
CA SER A 224 4.16 7.31 22.22
C SER A 224 5.63 7.46 22.63
N ALA A 225 5.99 7.24 23.88
CA ALA A 225 7.40 7.24 24.30
C ALA A 225 8.17 6.03 23.78
N SER A 226 7.53 4.88 23.64
CA SER A 226 8.20 3.60 23.31
C SER A 226 7.68 2.92 22.05
N HIS A 227 6.43 3.16 21.66
CA HIS A 227 5.76 2.50 20.53
C HIS A 227 5.36 3.52 19.47
N VAL A 228 5.16 3.05 18.24
CA VAL A 228 4.44 3.82 17.22
C VAL A 228 2.95 3.68 17.50
N VAL A 229 2.28 4.80 17.70
CA VAL A 229 0.83 4.80 17.95
C VAL A 229 0.10 4.75 16.62
N LEU A 230 -0.64 3.68 16.36
CA LEU A 230 -1.54 3.58 15.22
C LEU A 230 -2.93 4.06 15.59
N THR A 231 -3.40 5.08 14.88
CA THR A 231 -4.71 5.72 15.11
C THR A 231 -5.62 5.53 13.89
N PRO A 232 -6.95 5.55 14.06
CA PRO A 232 -7.86 5.45 12.93
C PRO A 232 -7.92 6.73 12.07
N THR A 233 -7.56 7.90 12.60
CA THR A 233 -7.73 9.20 11.94
C THR A 233 -6.44 10.01 11.83
N ASN A 234 -6.33 10.83 10.77
CA ASN A 234 -5.19 11.73 10.57
C ASN A 234 -5.09 12.78 11.70
N GLN A 235 -6.22 13.31 12.19
CA GLN A 235 -6.23 14.30 13.25
C GLN A 235 -5.60 13.78 14.53
N ALA A 236 -5.99 12.57 14.98
CA ALA A 236 -5.42 11.98 16.20
C ALA A 236 -3.90 11.76 16.08
N ALA A 237 -3.42 11.30 14.92
CA ALA A 237 -1.99 11.15 14.67
C ALA A 237 -1.26 12.51 14.70
N HIS A 238 -1.84 13.53 14.08
CA HIS A 238 -1.30 14.88 14.04
C HIS A 238 -1.20 15.47 15.46
N ASP A 239 -2.28 15.36 16.25
CA ASP A 239 -2.33 15.90 17.63
C ASP A 239 -1.23 15.29 18.50
N ILE A 240 -1.04 13.98 18.44
CA ILE A 240 0.01 13.28 19.17
C ILE A 240 1.39 13.77 18.74
N ASN A 241 1.66 13.80 17.42
CA ASN A 241 2.96 14.22 16.89
C ASN A 241 3.28 15.68 17.27
N THR A 242 2.30 16.58 17.13
CA THR A 242 2.46 18.01 17.47
C THR A 242 2.70 18.20 18.96
N ALA A 243 1.92 17.56 19.81
CA ALA A 243 2.10 17.66 21.27
C ALA A 243 3.48 17.12 21.71
N ARG A 244 3.93 16.01 21.14
CA ARG A 244 5.24 15.44 21.42
C ARG A 244 6.39 16.31 20.94
N LEU A 245 6.29 16.86 19.74
CA LEU A 245 7.30 17.77 19.20
C LEU A 245 7.38 19.05 20.04
N ALA A 246 6.23 19.60 20.46
CA ALA A 246 6.17 20.78 21.31
C ALA A 246 6.80 20.57 22.69
N ALA A 247 6.65 19.37 23.25
CA ALA A 247 7.20 19.02 24.58
C ALA A 247 8.72 18.84 24.58
N LEU A 248 9.36 18.69 23.42
CA LEU A 248 10.82 18.59 23.36
C LEU A 248 11.47 19.96 23.62
N PRO A 249 12.60 19.98 24.36
CA PRO A 249 13.40 21.20 24.52
C PRO A 249 14.09 21.61 23.22
N GLY A 250 14.59 22.83 23.20
CA GLY A 250 15.41 23.36 22.08
C GLY A 250 14.59 23.99 20.95
N ASP A 251 15.34 24.55 20.01
CA ASP A 251 14.78 25.30 18.88
C ASP A 251 14.27 24.39 17.79
N VAL A 252 13.28 24.88 17.08
CA VAL A 252 12.65 24.24 15.93
C VAL A 252 13.46 24.50 14.67
N SER A 253 13.71 23.49 13.87
CA SER A 253 14.20 23.65 12.50
C SER A 253 13.15 23.23 11.49
N ALA A 254 12.98 24.04 10.46
CA ALA A 254 12.05 23.80 9.36
C ALA A 254 12.85 23.49 8.08
N TYR A 255 12.61 22.33 7.52
CA TYR A 255 13.22 21.86 6.27
C TYR A 255 12.21 21.97 5.14
N SER A 256 12.40 22.92 4.24
CA SER A 256 11.55 23.07 3.07
C SER A 256 11.98 22.13 1.96
N SER A 257 11.00 21.59 1.25
CA SER A 257 11.24 20.75 0.08
C SER A 257 11.72 21.57 -1.13
N LYS A 258 12.25 20.86 -2.13
CA LYS A 258 12.45 21.39 -3.49
C LYS A 258 11.63 20.56 -4.44
N THR A 259 10.82 21.25 -5.26
CA THR A 259 9.99 20.59 -6.27
C THR A 259 10.44 21.01 -7.66
N GLU A 260 10.64 20.04 -8.55
CA GLU A 260 11.01 20.24 -9.93
C GLU A 260 9.95 19.61 -10.86
N GLY A 261 9.67 20.25 -11.98
CA GLY A 261 8.73 19.76 -12.98
C GLY A 261 7.29 19.62 -12.44
N GLN A 262 6.62 18.55 -12.84
CA GLN A 262 5.21 18.31 -12.49
C GLN A 262 5.08 17.41 -11.25
N PHE A 263 5.06 17.98 -10.06
CA PHE A 263 4.84 17.23 -8.82
C PHE A 263 3.78 17.94 -7.96
N ASP A 264 2.59 17.34 -7.85
CA ASP A 264 1.46 17.88 -7.08
C ASP A 264 1.70 17.73 -5.58
N ALA A 265 1.39 18.77 -4.77
CA ALA A 265 1.56 18.76 -3.33
C ALA A 265 0.76 17.62 -2.62
N ARG A 266 -0.36 17.19 -3.19
CA ARG A 266 -1.14 16.05 -2.68
C ARG A 266 -0.38 14.72 -2.73
N LEU A 267 0.69 14.65 -3.52
CA LEU A 267 1.56 13.47 -3.67
C LEU A 267 2.79 13.53 -2.76
N PHE A 268 2.97 14.56 -1.96
CA PHE A 268 4.13 14.70 -1.09
C PHE A 268 4.21 13.52 -0.11
N PRO A 269 5.33 12.78 -0.12
CA PRO A 269 5.50 11.62 0.75
C PRO A 269 5.71 11.99 2.22
N THR A 270 6.12 13.23 2.48
CA THR A 270 6.30 13.80 3.82
C THR A 270 5.82 15.25 3.86
N GLU A 271 5.88 15.85 5.04
CA GLU A 271 5.44 17.22 5.29
C GLU A 271 6.37 18.24 4.63
N ASP A 272 5.78 19.38 4.22
CA ASP A 272 6.50 20.53 3.69
C ASP A 272 5.92 21.84 4.26
N PRO A 273 6.69 22.56 5.11
CA PRO A 273 8.00 22.19 5.63
C PRO A 273 7.96 21.03 6.63
N LEU A 274 9.03 20.23 6.68
CA LEU A 274 9.23 19.22 7.73
C LEU A 274 9.82 19.90 8.97
N ILE A 275 9.07 19.87 10.06
CA ILE A 275 9.43 20.52 11.32
C ILE A 275 10.05 19.50 12.27
N LEU A 276 11.27 19.74 12.72
CA LEU A 276 12.01 18.86 13.61
C LEU A 276 12.66 19.60 14.77
N LYS A 277 12.93 18.86 15.86
CA LYS A 277 13.77 19.24 16.98
C LYS A 277 14.75 18.10 17.31
N PRO A 278 15.88 18.37 17.98
CA PRO A 278 16.68 17.32 18.61
C PRO A 278 15.80 16.49 19.56
N GLY A 279 15.98 15.17 19.57
CA GLY A 279 15.15 14.23 20.31
C GLY A 279 13.83 13.86 19.61
N ALA A 280 13.50 14.45 18.45
CA ALA A 280 12.30 14.08 17.71
C ALA A 280 12.37 12.63 17.23
N ARG A 281 11.30 11.88 17.47
CA ARG A 281 11.16 10.52 16.96
C ARG A 281 10.72 10.58 15.51
N VAL A 282 11.51 9.94 14.67
CA VAL A 282 11.29 9.94 13.22
C VAL A 282 11.28 8.51 12.67
N MET A 283 10.69 8.38 11.50
CA MET A 283 10.73 7.16 10.70
C MET A 283 11.33 7.47 9.34
N MET A 284 12.24 6.62 8.89
CA MET A 284 12.75 6.62 7.53
C MET A 284 11.63 6.20 6.58
N ILE A 285 11.31 7.01 5.57
CA ILE A 285 10.24 6.74 4.61
C ILE A 285 10.76 6.32 3.23
N ARG A 286 12.04 5.97 3.16
CA ARG A 286 12.71 5.46 1.97
C ARG A 286 13.88 4.57 2.36
N ASN A 287 14.16 3.53 1.56
CA ASN A 287 15.36 2.73 1.72
C ASN A 287 16.62 3.56 1.42
N ASP A 288 17.63 3.37 2.21
CA ASP A 288 18.95 3.95 1.93
C ASP A 288 19.66 3.18 0.80
N PRO A 289 20.22 3.85 -0.19
CA PRO A 289 20.96 3.18 -1.27
C PRO A 289 22.15 2.35 -0.79
N SER A 290 22.78 2.76 0.31
CA SER A 290 23.92 2.05 0.93
C SER A 290 23.48 0.99 1.94
N GLY A 291 22.18 0.75 2.11
CA GLY A 291 21.65 -0.29 3.00
C GLY A 291 21.74 0.00 4.50
N ARG A 292 22.00 1.26 4.91
CA ARG A 292 22.09 1.65 6.33
C ARG A 292 20.75 1.55 7.06
N TRP A 293 19.64 1.75 6.35
CA TRP A 293 18.27 1.59 6.85
C TRP A 293 17.30 1.24 5.72
N VAL A 294 16.13 0.77 6.11
CA VAL A 294 15.00 0.50 5.19
C VAL A 294 13.81 1.39 5.51
N ASN A 295 12.86 1.49 4.58
CA ASN A 295 11.59 2.17 4.81
C ASN A 295 10.87 1.55 6.02
N GLY A 296 10.43 2.39 6.96
CA GLY A 296 9.85 1.98 8.24
C GLY A 296 10.86 1.92 9.40
N THR A 297 12.16 2.05 9.15
CA THR A 297 13.17 2.11 10.21
C THR A 297 12.93 3.32 11.10
N MET A 298 12.86 3.08 12.40
CA MET A 298 12.66 4.11 13.43
C MET A 298 14.00 4.68 13.89
N GLY A 299 14.02 5.98 14.18
CA GLY A 299 15.18 6.67 14.72
C GLY A 299 14.79 7.86 15.57
N MET A 300 15.80 8.47 16.16
CA MET A 300 15.68 9.70 16.95
C MET A 300 16.64 10.75 16.38
N VAL A 301 16.16 11.96 16.21
CA VAL A 301 16.97 13.09 15.75
C VAL A 301 18.02 13.38 16.83
N ALA A 302 19.30 13.18 16.49
CA ALA A 302 20.44 13.47 17.36
C ALA A 302 20.90 14.91 17.19
N GLU A 303 20.99 15.40 15.92
CA GLU A 303 21.49 16.72 15.61
C GLU A 303 20.84 17.26 14.34
N LEU A 304 20.57 18.56 14.29
CA LEU A 304 20.03 19.28 13.14
C LEU A 304 21.14 20.04 12.44
N GLU A 305 21.39 19.73 11.18
CA GLU A 305 22.32 20.46 10.29
C GLU A 305 21.49 21.36 9.33
N LYS A 306 22.12 22.28 8.67
CA LYS A 306 21.45 23.20 7.74
C LYS A 306 20.67 22.47 6.62
N ASP A 307 21.27 21.46 6.04
CA ASP A 307 20.73 20.74 4.87
C ASP A 307 20.63 19.23 5.09
N ALA A 308 20.80 18.76 6.32
CA ALA A 308 20.75 17.34 6.69
C ALA A 308 20.33 17.17 8.16
N VAL A 309 20.07 15.95 8.55
CA VAL A 309 19.75 15.61 9.94
C VAL A 309 20.53 14.38 10.36
N ARG A 310 21.13 14.41 11.54
CA ARG A 310 21.73 13.21 12.13
C ARG A 310 20.65 12.45 12.90
N VAL A 311 20.44 11.21 12.53
CA VAL A 311 19.42 10.34 13.13
C VAL A 311 20.10 9.14 13.76
N GLN A 312 19.86 8.93 15.03
CA GLN A 312 20.26 7.73 15.75
C GLN A 312 19.31 6.58 15.41
N VAL A 313 19.87 5.46 14.94
CA VAL A 313 19.15 4.21 14.64
C VAL A 313 19.85 3.09 15.39
N GLY A 314 19.23 2.57 16.43
CA GLY A 314 19.93 1.67 17.36
C GLY A 314 21.11 2.35 18.04
N GLU A 315 22.32 1.80 17.89
CA GLU A 315 23.56 2.37 18.44
C GLU A 315 24.25 3.33 17.46
N ASP A 316 23.89 3.28 16.19
CA ASP A 316 24.53 4.07 15.13
C ASP A 316 23.87 5.42 14.91
N VAL A 317 24.68 6.43 14.56
CA VAL A 317 24.21 7.76 14.16
C VAL A 317 24.49 7.96 12.67
N HIS A 318 23.43 8.11 11.90
CA HIS A 318 23.49 8.29 10.46
C HIS A 318 23.17 9.71 10.04
N ARG A 319 23.95 10.27 9.14
CA ARG A 319 23.62 11.52 8.46
C ARG A 319 22.61 11.25 7.35
N VAL A 320 21.43 11.83 7.48
CA VAL A 320 20.30 11.71 6.55
C VAL A 320 20.22 12.97 5.71
N GLU A 321 20.39 12.81 4.41
CA GLU A 321 20.32 13.88 3.43
C GLU A 321 18.98 13.87 2.68
N PRO A 322 18.58 15.01 2.08
CA PRO A 322 17.39 15.06 1.24
C PRO A 322 17.47 14.06 0.09
N ALA A 323 16.42 13.27 -0.05
CA ALA A 323 16.24 12.30 -1.13
C ALA A 323 15.18 12.79 -2.11
N ALA A 324 15.30 12.41 -3.38
CA ALA A 324 14.35 12.76 -4.41
C ALA A 324 13.32 11.64 -4.62
N TRP A 325 12.04 11.99 -4.62
CA TRP A 325 10.97 11.13 -5.12
C TRP A 325 10.60 11.59 -6.51
N GLU A 326 10.73 10.69 -7.45
CA GLU A 326 10.48 10.97 -8.85
C GLU A 326 9.05 10.60 -9.25
N ARG A 327 8.44 11.47 -10.01
CA ARG A 327 7.20 11.17 -10.70
C ARG A 327 7.52 10.78 -12.11
N TYR A 328 7.02 9.62 -12.49
CA TYR A 328 7.28 9.06 -13.81
C TYR A 328 6.12 9.34 -14.77
N SER A 329 6.44 9.34 -16.06
CA SER A 329 5.50 9.22 -17.16
C SER A 329 5.96 8.09 -18.07
N TYR A 330 5.00 7.38 -18.61
CA TYR A 330 5.28 6.35 -19.62
C TYR A 330 5.13 6.93 -21.02
N ASN A 331 6.08 6.66 -21.89
CA ASN A 331 6.08 7.06 -23.27
C ASN A 331 6.40 5.86 -24.14
N TYR A 332 5.81 5.77 -25.34
CA TYR A 332 6.13 4.72 -26.28
C TYR A 332 7.23 5.17 -27.22
N ASP A 333 8.37 4.46 -27.25
CA ASP A 333 9.44 4.62 -28.22
C ASP A 333 9.16 3.72 -29.44
N ALA A 334 8.86 4.36 -30.57
CA ALA A 334 8.52 3.64 -31.80
C ALA A 334 9.70 2.93 -32.45
N ALA A 335 10.92 3.43 -32.26
CA ALA A 335 12.11 2.84 -32.83
C ALA A 335 12.49 1.54 -32.11
N LYS A 336 12.38 1.54 -30.79
CA LYS A 336 12.66 0.37 -29.94
C LYS A 336 11.45 -0.54 -29.76
N LYS A 337 10.25 -0.11 -30.12
CA LYS A 337 8.97 -0.78 -29.84
C LYS A 337 8.81 -1.09 -28.34
N SER A 338 9.22 -0.16 -27.47
CA SER A 338 9.21 -0.27 -26.02
C SER A 338 8.40 0.84 -25.36
N ILE A 339 7.94 0.60 -24.15
CA ILE A 339 7.37 1.63 -23.27
C ILE A 339 8.49 2.10 -22.36
N ASP A 340 8.96 3.32 -22.60
CA ASP A 340 10.02 3.92 -21.81
C ASP A 340 9.41 4.76 -20.68
N LYS A 341 10.07 4.73 -19.55
CA LYS A 341 9.71 5.48 -18.35
C LYS A 341 10.60 6.70 -18.22
N SER A 342 10.00 7.89 -18.18
CA SER A 342 10.71 9.17 -18.03
C SER A 342 10.29 9.89 -16.76
N VAL A 343 11.23 10.57 -16.11
CA VAL A 343 10.96 11.43 -14.96
C VAL A 343 10.34 12.75 -15.47
N VAL A 344 9.15 13.08 -14.97
CA VAL A 344 8.42 14.31 -15.33
C VAL A 344 8.35 15.32 -14.19
N GLY A 345 8.73 14.92 -12.99
CA GLY A 345 8.82 15.78 -11.83
C GLY A 345 9.54 15.08 -10.69
N ALA A 346 10.09 15.86 -9.78
CA ALA A 346 10.74 15.38 -8.58
C ALA A 346 10.36 16.22 -7.37
N PHE A 347 10.23 15.58 -6.24
CA PHE A 347 10.09 16.19 -4.91
C PHE A 347 11.30 15.80 -4.10
N LYS A 348 12.07 16.75 -3.62
CA LYS A 348 13.30 16.54 -2.84
C LYS A 348 13.10 17.05 -1.42
N GLN A 349 13.17 16.16 -0.44
CA GLN A 349 13.02 16.46 0.98
C GLN A 349 13.79 15.42 1.81
N LEU A 350 14.05 15.69 3.08
CA LEU A 350 14.53 14.68 4.02
C LEU A 350 13.58 13.48 4.01
N PRO A 351 14.09 12.23 3.86
CA PRO A 351 13.27 11.04 3.82
C PRO A 351 12.80 10.62 5.24
N LEU A 352 12.23 11.57 5.95
CA LEU A 352 11.82 11.47 7.35
C LEU A 352 10.37 11.89 7.53
N ARG A 353 9.73 11.31 8.54
CA ARG A 353 8.42 11.70 9.05
C ARG A 353 8.44 11.61 10.57
N LEU A 354 7.73 12.51 11.26
CA LEU A 354 7.46 12.33 12.68
C LEU A 354 6.74 11.00 12.92
N ALA A 355 7.14 10.27 13.93
CA ALA A 355 6.72 8.88 14.10
C ALA A 355 6.41 8.49 15.54
N TRP A 356 5.87 9.38 16.34
CA TRP A 356 5.18 9.01 17.57
C TRP A 356 3.81 8.40 17.27
N ALA A 357 3.11 8.94 16.25
CA ALA A 357 1.85 8.40 15.80
C ALA A 357 1.69 8.50 14.28
N MET A 358 0.91 7.56 13.70
CA MET A 358 0.47 7.57 12.31
C MET A 358 -0.89 6.91 12.15
N THR A 359 -1.56 7.14 11.02
CA THR A 359 -2.81 6.43 10.76
C THR A 359 -2.55 5.00 10.30
N VAL A 360 -3.54 4.13 10.55
CA VAL A 360 -3.53 2.75 10.03
C VAL A 360 -3.33 2.74 8.50
N HIS A 361 -3.95 3.67 7.77
CA HIS A 361 -3.79 3.81 6.31
C HIS A 361 -2.32 4.10 5.92
N LYS A 362 -1.67 5.03 6.61
CA LYS A 362 -0.27 5.37 6.33
C LYS A 362 0.72 4.30 6.77
N SER A 363 0.30 3.38 7.64
CA SER A 363 1.13 2.24 8.06
C SER A 363 1.05 1.05 7.10
N GLN A 364 0.17 1.08 6.09
CA GLN A 364 0.04 0.01 5.11
C GLN A 364 1.38 -0.23 4.39
N GLY A 365 1.76 -1.49 4.20
CA GLY A 365 3.07 -1.87 3.65
C GLY A 365 4.23 -1.85 4.65
N LEU A 366 4.13 -1.14 5.79
CA LEU A 366 5.20 -1.08 6.78
C LEU A 366 5.26 -2.32 7.68
N THR A 367 6.43 -2.53 8.30
CA THR A 367 6.65 -3.48 9.39
C THR A 367 7.26 -2.71 10.55
N LEU A 368 6.69 -2.84 11.73
CA LEU A 368 7.08 -2.08 12.93
C LEU A 368 7.40 -3.04 14.05
N ASP A 369 8.50 -2.80 14.78
CA ASP A 369 8.93 -3.66 15.89
C ASP A 369 8.08 -3.41 17.16
N LYS A 370 7.70 -2.15 17.43
CA LYS A 370 6.89 -1.76 18.60
C LYS A 370 5.70 -0.92 18.18
N VAL A 371 4.51 -1.47 18.36
CA VAL A 371 3.24 -0.89 17.91
C VAL A 371 2.26 -0.78 19.08
N TYR A 372 1.66 0.37 19.25
CA TYR A 372 0.50 0.56 20.11
C TYR A 372 -0.72 0.87 19.23
N ILE A 373 -1.76 0.07 19.32
CA ILE A 373 -2.98 0.29 18.56
C ILE A 373 -4.01 0.99 19.46
N ASP A 374 -4.40 2.19 19.05
CA ASP A 374 -5.43 2.94 19.72
C ASP A 374 -6.84 2.56 19.22
N PHE A 375 -7.49 1.68 19.99
CA PHE A 375 -8.89 1.30 19.78
C PHE A 375 -9.88 2.23 20.50
N SER A 376 -9.46 3.29 21.19
CA SER A 376 -10.34 4.13 22.00
C SER A 376 -11.56 4.63 21.23
N ARG A 377 -11.37 5.06 20.00
CA ARG A 377 -12.42 5.51 19.07
C ARG A 377 -13.04 4.38 18.24
N GLY A 378 -12.58 3.13 18.40
CA GLY A 378 -12.96 1.98 17.56
C GLY A 378 -12.35 2.02 16.16
N MET A 379 -12.52 0.92 15.44
CA MET A 379 -12.25 0.85 14.01
C MET A 379 -13.57 1.02 13.25
N PHE A 380 -13.55 1.72 12.12
CA PHE A 380 -14.77 2.06 11.40
C PHE A 380 -14.76 1.60 9.94
N ALA A 381 -13.62 1.14 9.44
CA ALA A 381 -13.48 0.67 8.07
C ALA A 381 -13.15 -0.82 8.02
N HIS A 382 -13.62 -1.48 6.96
CA HIS A 382 -13.28 -2.87 6.66
C HIS A 382 -11.76 -3.07 6.70
N GLY A 383 -11.33 -4.17 7.31
CA GLY A 383 -9.93 -4.58 7.39
C GLY A 383 -9.01 -3.70 8.23
N GLN A 384 -9.51 -2.60 8.82
CA GLN A 384 -8.68 -1.63 9.53
C GLN A 384 -7.98 -2.25 10.75
N ALA A 385 -8.67 -3.09 11.52
CA ALA A 385 -8.08 -3.83 12.65
C ALA A 385 -7.01 -4.82 12.17
N TYR A 386 -7.29 -5.57 11.10
CA TYR A 386 -6.34 -6.49 10.50
C TYR A 386 -5.08 -5.77 10.00
N VAL A 387 -5.24 -4.66 9.27
CA VAL A 387 -4.08 -3.87 8.81
C VAL A 387 -3.27 -3.37 9.99
N ALA A 388 -3.89 -2.83 11.05
CA ALA A 388 -3.19 -2.32 12.22
C ALA A 388 -2.39 -3.41 12.93
N LEU A 389 -3.01 -4.55 13.24
CA LEU A 389 -2.36 -5.68 13.91
C LEU A 389 -1.23 -6.27 13.06
N SER A 390 -1.44 -6.42 11.74
CA SER A 390 -0.45 -6.98 10.83
C SER A 390 0.78 -6.08 10.61
N ARG A 391 0.81 -4.87 11.19
CA ARG A 391 2.03 -4.02 11.20
C ARG A 391 3.07 -4.51 12.17
N ALA A 392 2.65 -5.12 13.29
CA ALA A 392 3.58 -5.65 14.27
C ALA A 392 4.34 -6.86 13.70
N ARG A 393 5.61 -6.96 14.05
CA ARG A 393 6.45 -8.11 13.69
C ARG A 393 6.14 -9.32 14.58
N ALA A 394 5.88 -9.08 15.86
CA ALA A 394 5.62 -10.12 16.85
C ALA A 394 4.68 -9.59 17.96
N LEU A 395 4.10 -10.51 18.74
CA LEU A 395 3.20 -10.19 19.85
C LEU A 395 3.87 -9.39 20.97
N ASP A 396 5.13 -9.62 21.25
CA ASP A 396 5.88 -8.92 22.31
C ASP A 396 6.05 -7.42 22.03
N GLY A 397 6.10 -7.05 20.75
CA GLY A 397 6.13 -5.67 20.29
C GLY A 397 4.75 -5.01 20.19
N LEU A 398 3.66 -5.74 20.42
CA LEU A 398 2.30 -5.24 20.29
C LEU A 398 1.73 -4.78 21.63
N LYS A 399 1.13 -3.58 21.63
CA LYS A 399 0.31 -3.08 22.76
C LYS A 399 -1.03 -2.56 22.26
N LEU A 400 -2.06 -2.76 23.04
CA LEU A 400 -3.43 -2.34 22.74
C LEU A 400 -3.94 -1.37 23.83
N SER A 401 -4.71 -0.36 23.41
CA SER A 401 -5.35 0.59 24.35
C SER A 401 -6.45 -0.06 25.20
N ARG A 402 -7.08 -1.10 24.67
CA ARG A 402 -8.11 -1.90 25.32
C ARG A 402 -8.27 -3.25 24.61
N PRO A 403 -9.02 -4.21 25.16
CA PRO A 403 -9.39 -5.43 24.48
C PRO A 403 -10.04 -5.17 23.12
N LEU A 404 -9.71 -6.00 22.14
CA LEU A 404 -10.39 -6.04 20.86
C LEU A 404 -11.85 -6.47 21.07
N ARG A 405 -12.78 -5.75 20.47
CA ARG A 405 -14.23 -6.03 20.57
C ARG A 405 -14.74 -6.50 19.20
N PRO A 406 -15.82 -7.30 19.15
CA PRO A 406 -16.40 -7.73 17.86
C PRO A 406 -16.70 -6.56 16.92
N ARG A 407 -17.15 -5.42 17.43
CA ARG A 407 -17.42 -4.21 16.64
C ARG A 407 -16.17 -3.55 16.01
N ASP A 408 -14.95 -3.90 16.45
CA ASP A 408 -13.71 -3.41 15.85
C ASP A 408 -13.30 -4.28 14.63
N LEU A 409 -13.90 -5.47 14.51
CA LEU A 409 -13.73 -6.37 13.38
C LEU A 409 -14.76 -6.02 12.29
N VAL A 410 -14.54 -4.88 11.64
CA VAL A 410 -15.40 -4.45 10.55
C VAL A 410 -15.00 -5.23 9.29
N ILE A 411 -15.86 -6.14 8.86
CA ILE A 411 -15.68 -6.94 7.64
C ILE A 411 -16.85 -6.71 6.70
N ASP A 412 -16.57 -6.38 5.47
CA ASP A 412 -17.57 -6.30 4.42
C ASP A 412 -17.67 -7.68 3.75
N PRO A 413 -18.80 -8.41 3.92
CA PRO A 413 -18.92 -9.76 3.39
C PRO A 413 -18.88 -9.81 1.85
N ARG A 414 -19.14 -8.70 1.17
CA ARG A 414 -19.12 -8.60 -0.30
C ARG A 414 -17.73 -8.85 -0.89
N ILE A 415 -16.65 -8.79 -0.11
CA ILE A 415 -15.31 -9.14 -0.60
C ILE A 415 -15.22 -10.58 -1.10
N ASN A 416 -16.08 -11.47 -0.61
CA ASN A 416 -16.13 -12.88 -1.01
C ASN A 416 -16.72 -13.06 -2.42
N ASP A 417 -17.46 -12.09 -2.92
CA ASP A 417 -18.09 -12.15 -4.25
C ASP A 417 -17.03 -12.22 -5.37
N VAL A 418 -15.79 -11.82 -5.10
CA VAL A 418 -14.69 -11.93 -6.07
C VAL A 418 -14.49 -13.37 -6.57
N GLY A 419 -14.79 -14.37 -5.72
CA GLY A 419 -14.71 -15.77 -6.09
C GLY A 419 -15.62 -16.17 -7.24
N ALA A 420 -16.75 -15.46 -7.43
CA ALA A 420 -17.63 -15.68 -8.55
C ALA A 420 -17.06 -15.23 -9.92
N TYR A 421 -16.01 -14.40 -9.91
CA TYR A 421 -15.42 -13.78 -11.10
C TYR A 421 -13.97 -14.21 -11.37
N CYS A 422 -13.44 -15.09 -10.53
CA CYS A 422 -12.07 -15.61 -10.66
C CYS A 422 -12.07 -17.13 -10.66
N HIS A 423 -11.10 -17.70 -11.36
CA HIS A 423 -10.81 -19.12 -11.31
C HIS A 423 -9.63 -19.35 -10.37
N ASP A 424 -9.82 -20.11 -9.29
CA ASP A 424 -8.75 -20.39 -8.33
C ASP A 424 -7.69 -21.28 -8.97
N THR A 425 -6.45 -20.84 -8.88
CA THR A 425 -5.28 -21.62 -9.30
C THR A 425 -4.39 -21.82 -8.07
N ARG A 426 -4.18 -23.09 -7.71
CA ARG A 426 -3.22 -23.45 -6.65
C ARG A 426 -1.81 -23.46 -7.26
N VAL A 427 -0.90 -22.77 -6.59
CA VAL A 427 0.52 -22.67 -6.99
C VAL A 427 1.40 -23.28 -5.90
#